data_394a2c18666fd24294fe5b99cced16b9
#
_entry.id   394a2c18666fd24294fe5b99cced16b9
#
_cell.length_a   1.000
_cell.length_b   1.000
_cell.length_c   1.000
_cell.angle_alpha   90.00
_cell.angle_beta   90.00
_cell.angle_gamma   90.00
#
_symmetry.space_group_name_H-M   'P 1'
#
loop_
_entity.id
_entity.type
_entity.pdbx_description
1 polymer ?
#
loop_
_entity_poly.entity_id
_entity_poly.type
_entity_poly.pdbx_seq_one_letter_code
_entity_poly.pdbx_strand_id
1 'polypeptide(L)'
;MTEKIEKTEKNDIEEIISDSVIKSPHKKRENLSPRKKDRFQEGMKLWTSFFRLNLHRFCIDYLGLNLYPFQMIMLYLMNVMYSTCFICARGLSKSYTCAIFLCARAILYPGQLILVSCTTKEQSRTLIREKIGKELMKQSPMLRREIADIKVGTNETCVYFRNGSTIQAINASENTRGLRAHILVIDEYRMIQGGFDTLNSILKPFLNCVRIPKFKNNENSKYKNYPSEENKTIYLSSAWLGDHWSYDLYNEHREKMLKGEDWFTCNLPYQLSAHHGLLTKKRIEDIVSSENMSDMSFSMEFEALFYKTNDHSFFKPSDILPLRTLENAWYPPTTEEFIMSKNKDKSKRPYYLKPIVIDEMRVLSCDIALMDSKNGKNNDNAIFTFFR
;
A
#
# COMPACT_ATOMS: atom_id res chain seq x y z
N MET A 1 12.92 22.13 4.03
CA MET A 1 13.35 21.11 5.03
C MET A 1 13.93 19.86 4.35
N THR A 2 13.37 19.41 3.26
CA THR A 2 13.83 18.29 2.42
C THR A 2 15.23 18.50 1.80
N GLU A 3 15.54 19.68 1.28
CA GLU A 3 16.88 19.98 0.72
C GLU A 3 18.04 19.95 1.73
N LYS A 4 17.73 20.21 3.01
CA LYS A 4 18.73 20.16 4.09
C LYS A 4 19.03 18.72 4.51
N ILE A 5 18.04 17.83 4.43
CA ILE A 5 18.17 16.40 4.75
C ILE A 5 18.95 15.70 3.63
N GLU A 6 18.63 15.96 2.35
CA GLU A 6 19.35 15.41 1.21
C GLU A 6 20.82 15.86 1.16
N LYS A 7 21.12 17.11 1.55
CA LYS A 7 22.52 17.60 1.63
C LYS A 7 23.29 16.95 2.78
N THR A 8 22.64 16.68 3.90
CA THR A 8 23.29 16.03 5.04
C THR A 8 23.57 14.56 4.74
N GLU A 9 22.60 13.83 4.17
CA GLU A 9 22.80 12.43 3.75
C GLU A 9 23.80 12.28 2.62
N LYS A 10 23.85 13.21 1.67
CA LYS A 10 24.84 13.23 0.59
C LYS A 10 26.25 13.49 1.10
N ASN A 11 26.40 14.41 2.06
CA ASN A 11 27.68 14.67 2.71
C ASN A 11 28.15 13.48 3.56
N ASP A 12 27.24 12.82 4.28
CA ASP A 12 27.58 11.62 5.05
C ASP A 12 27.98 10.43 4.16
N ILE A 13 27.35 10.29 3.00
CA ILE A 13 27.73 9.27 1.99
C ILE A 13 29.04 9.62 1.30
N GLU A 14 29.27 10.89 0.96
CA GLU A 14 30.54 11.35 0.37
C GLU A 14 31.71 11.27 1.37
N GLU A 15 31.45 11.52 2.66
CA GLU A 15 32.43 11.34 3.72
C GLU A 15 32.77 9.85 3.94
N ILE A 16 31.78 8.97 3.90
CA ILE A 16 31.96 7.51 3.95
C ILE A 16 32.70 7.01 2.71
N ILE A 17 32.44 7.57 1.52
CA ILE A 17 33.11 7.21 0.27
C ILE A 17 34.52 7.78 0.24
N SER A 18 34.74 9.01 0.74
CA SER A 18 36.06 9.62 0.78
C SER A 18 37.04 8.92 1.73
N ASP A 19 36.50 8.39 2.85
CA ASP A 19 37.30 7.56 3.78
C ASP A 19 37.55 6.13 3.25
N SER A 20 36.78 5.68 2.26
CA SER A 20 36.91 4.37 1.62
C SER A 20 37.82 4.39 0.40
N VAL A 21 38.19 5.56 -0.13
CA VAL A 21 39.15 5.68 -1.24
C VAL A 21 40.51 5.19 -0.79
N ILE A 22 40.95 4.09 -1.35
CA ILE A 22 42.27 3.46 -1.19
C ILE A 22 43.33 4.53 -1.42
N LYS A 23 43.87 5.08 -0.34
CA LYS A 23 45.04 5.95 -0.42
C LYS A 23 46.19 5.15 -0.98
N SER A 24 46.77 5.68 -2.05
CA SER A 24 47.91 5.17 -2.80
C SER A 24 49.00 4.47 -1.95
N PRO A 25 49.62 3.37 -2.41
CA PRO A 25 50.46 2.48 -1.61
C PRO A 25 51.80 3.07 -1.14
N HIS A 26 52.03 4.37 -1.31
CA HIS A 26 53.35 5.00 -1.02
C HIS A 26 53.37 5.88 0.24
N LYS A 27 52.36 5.88 1.11
CA LYS A 27 52.47 6.55 2.42
C LYS A 27 52.76 5.54 3.53
N LYS A 28 53.88 5.79 4.19
CA LYS A 28 54.51 5.12 5.34
C LYS A 28 53.63 4.17 6.16
N ARG A 29 54.18 2.99 6.44
CA ARG A 29 53.74 1.89 7.28
C ARG A 29 53.50 2.25 8.77
N GLU A 30 52.73 3.26 9.09
CA GLU A 30 52.37 3.59 10.47
C GLU A 30 50.91 3.33 10.82
N ASN A 31 50.05 2.99 9.86
CA ASN A 31 48.71 2.51 10.15
C ASN A 31 48.67 0.99 9.96
N LEU A 32 48.63 0.28 11.06
CA LEU A 32 48.29 -1.16 11.08
C LEU A 32 47.09 -1.38 10.16
N SER A 33 47.29 -2.14 9.09
CA SER A 33 46.16 -2.48 8.20
C SER A 33 45.06 -3.10 9.04
N PRO A 34 43.78 -2.70 8.90
CA PRO A 34 42.68 -3.25 9.65
C PRO A 34 42.73 -4.78 9.61
N ARG A 35 42.50 -5.45 10.73
CA ARG A 35 42.48 -6.90 10.75
C ARG A 35 41.46 -7.40 9.73
N LYS A 36 41.72 -8.53 9.11
CA LYS A 36 40.80 -9.12 8.10
C LYS A 36 39.36 -9.19 8.61
N LYS A 37 39.17 -9.41 9.91
CA LYS A 37 37.87 -9.40 10.60
C LYS A 37 37.22 -8.00 10.55
N ASP A 38 37.98 -6.92 10.75
CA ASP A 38 37.44 -5.56 10.80
C ASP A 38 37.00 -5.14 9.39
N ARG A 39 37.81 -5.44 8.36
CA ARG A 39 37.45 -5.21 6.94
C ARG A 39 36.18 -5.98 6.55
N PHE A 40 36.05 -7.22 7.01
CA PHE A 40 34.85 -7.99 6.76
C PHE A 40 33.62 -7.36 7.44
N GLN A 41 33.74 -6.90 8.68
CA GLN A 41 32.66 -6.24 9.39
C GLN A 41 32.24 -4.93 8.72
N GLU A 42 33.20 -4.12 8.25
CA GLU A 42 32.91 -2.90 7.50
C GLU A 42 32.21 -3.22 6.17
N GLY A 43 32.73 -4.18 5.41
CA GLY A 43 32.07 -4.66 4.19
C GLY A 43 30.64 -5.13 4.44
N MET A 44 30.38 -5.86 5.52
CA MET A 44 29.05 -6.33 5.89
C MET A 44 28.12 -5.17 6.27
N LYS A 45 28.62 -4.12 6.92
CA LYS A 45 27.82 -2.92 7.23
C LYS A 45 27.38 -2.20 5.95
N LEU A 46 28.33 -1.95 5.03
CA LEU A 46 28.03 -1.32 3.75
C LEU A 46 27.04 -2.14 2.93
N TRP A 47 27.27 -3.44 2.83
CA TRP A 47 26.40 -4.39 2.15
C TRP A 47 24.96 -4.36 2.73
N THR A 48 24.86 -4.44 4.05
CA THR A 48 23.54 -4.44 4.73
C THR A 48 22.83 -3.10 4.55
N SER A 49 23.55 -1.98 4.68
CA SER A 49 22.99 -0.65 4.51
C SER A 49 22.46 -0.44 3.09
N PHE A 50 23.25 -0.81 2.08
CA PHE A 50 22.83 -0.73 0.69
C PHE A 50 21.56 -1.53 0.41
N PHE A 51 21.50 -2.78 0.83
CA PHE A 51 20.33 -3.64 0.54
C PHE A 51 19.13 -3.32 1.41
N ARG A 52 19.31 -2.73 2.58
CA ARG A 52 18.18 -2.21 3.38
C ARG A 52 17.51 -1.03 2.70
N LEU A 53 18.24 -0.19 2.01
CA LEU A 53 17.69 0.90 1.20
C LEU A 53 17.11 0.39 -0.13
N ASN A 54 17.73 -0.65 -0.69
CA ASN A 54 17.42 -1.18 -2.02
C ASN A 54 16.94 -2.64 -1.96
N LEU A 55 15.80 -2.87 -1.30
CA LEU A 55 15.27 -4.22 -1.06
C LEU A 55 15.07 -5.02 -2.36
N HIS A 56 14.60 -4.36 -3.43
CA HIS A 56 14.45 -4.98 -4.75
C HIS A 56 15.78 -5.50 -5.32
N ARG A 57 16.88 -4.77 -5.06
CA ARG A 57 18.23 -5.22 -5.46
C ARG A 57 18.68 -6.43 -4.65
N PHE A 58 18.36 -6.48 -3.34
CA PHE A 58 18.62 -7.66 -2.53
C PHE A 58 17.91 -8.91 -3.08
N CYS A 59 16.67 -8.75 -3.51
CA CYS A 59 15.90 -9.85 -4.09
C CYS A 59 16.51 -10.37 -5.40
N ILE A 60 17.05 -9.47 -6.23
CA ILE A 60 17.70 -9.83 -7.50
C ILE A 60 19.10 -10.37 -7.25
N ASP A 61 19.95 -9.59 -6.57
CA ASP A 61 21.41 -9.83 -6.51
C ASP A 61 21.77 -10.94 -5.51
N TYR A 62 21.05 -11.03 -4.39
CA TYR A 62 21.33 -12.02 -3.36
C TYR A 62 20.41 -13.25 -3.44
N LEU A 63 19.08 -13.01 -3.54
CA LEU A 63 18.15 -14.12 -3.61
C LEU A 63 18.06 -14.74 -5.01
N GLY A 64 18.56 -14.07 -6.05
CA GLY A 64 18.57 -14.57 -7.43
C GLY A 64 17.19 -14.64 -8.07
N LEU A 65 16.27 -13.77 -7.68
CA LEU A 65 14.90 -13.76 -8.17
C LEU A 65 14.76 -12.84 -9.39
N ASN A 66 14.00 -13.27 -10.37
CA ASN A 66 13.60 -12.44 -11.50
C ASN A 66 12.34 -11.65 -11.13
N LEU A 67 12.43 -10.33 -11.18
CA LEU A 67 11.35 -9.43 -10.81
C LEU A 67 10.91 -8.57 -11.99
N TYR A 68 9.61 -8.39 -12.13
CA TYR A 68 9.05 -7.39 -13.03
C TYR A 68 9.21 -5.97 -12.46
N PRO A 69 9.28 -4.92 -13.30
CA PRO A 69 9.46 -3.55 -12.83
C PRO A 69 8.44 -3.11 -11.77
N PHE A 70 7.16 -3.46 -11.95
CA PHE A 70 6.13 -3.13 -10.96
C PHE A 70 6.36 -3.83 -9.61
N GLN A 71 6.87 -5.07 -9.60
CA GLN A 71 7.22 -5.78 -8.36
C GLN A 71 8.40 -5.10 -7.65
N MET A 72 9.39 -4.63 -8.40
CA MET A 72 10.52 -3.87 -7.83
C MET A 72 10.03 -2.59 -7.15
N ILE A 73 9.11 -1.86 -7.78
CA ILE A 73 8.50 -0.65 -7.20
C ILE A 73 7.69 -1.00 -5.95
N MET A 74 6.86 -2.05 -5.99
CA MET A 74 6.11 -2.50 -4.80
C MET A 74 7.04 -2.85 -3.64
N LEU A 75 8.09 -3.63 -3.89
CA LEU A 75 9.06 -4.01 -2.86
C LEU A 75 9.77 -2.80 -2.24
N TYR A 76 10.15 -1.84 -3.08
CA TYR A 76 10.75 -0.59 -2.62
C TYR A 76 9.79 0.21 -1.72
N LEU A 77 8.56 0.42 -2.18
CA LEU A 77 7.55 1.17 -1.44
C LEU A 77 7.14 0.49 -0.12
N MET A 78 6.92 -0.82 -0.11
CA MET A 78 6.70 -1.58 1.12
C MET A 78 7.87 -1.43 2.11
N ASN A 79 9.09 -1.28 1.60
CA ASN A 79 10.27 -1.16 2.44
C ASN A 79 10.44 0.23 3.04
N VAL A 80 10.21 1.30 2.27
CA VAL A 80 10.48 2.67 2.73
C VAL A 80 9.29 3.32 3.43
N MET A 81 8.05 3.07 3.01
CA MET A 81 6.87 3.66 3.59
C MET A 81 6.51 3.05 4.95
N TYR A 82 5.90 3.85 5.82
CA TYR A 82 5.33 3.41 7.09
C TYR A 82 4.11 2.51 6.89
N SER A 83 3.19 2.92 6.02
CA SER A 83 2.00 2.16 5.68
C SER A 83 1.75 2.16 4.17
N THR A 84 1.40 0.99 3.61
CA THR A 84 1.11 0.85 2.18
C THR A 84 -0.21 0.13 1.96
N CYS A 85 -0.98 0.60 0.99
CA CYS A 85 -2.24 0.00 0.56
C CYS A 85 -2.22 -0.19 -0.96
N PHE A 86 -2.06 -1.43 -1.41
CA PHE A 86 -2.04 -1.77 -2.83
C PHE A 86 -3.36 -2.40 -3.25
N ILE A 87 -4.02 -1.77 -4.20
CA ILE A 87 -5.21 -2.30 -4.85
C ILE A 87 -4.76 -2.97 -6.15
N CYS A 88 -4.79 -4.28 -6.18
CA CYS A 88 -4.19 -5.06 -7.25
C CYS A 88 -5.24 -5.87 -8.01
N ALA A 89 -5.15 -5.86 -9.33
CA ALA A 89 -5.92 -6.76 -10.18
C ALA A 89 -5.64 -8.24 -9.89
N ARG A 90 -6.58 -9.10 -10.20
CA ARG A 90 -6.35 -10.54 -10.20
C ARG A 90 -5.23 -10.93 -11.19
N GLY A 91 -4.43 -11.90 -10.81
CA GLY A 91 -3.33 -12.37 -11.65
C GLY A 91 -2.06 -11.50 -11.63
N LEU A 92 -2.01 -10.43 -10.84
CA LEU A 92 -0.84 -9.54 -10.72
C LEU A 92 0.24 -10.08 -9.75
N SER A 93 0.21 -11.35 -9.39
CA SER A 93 1.17 -11.98 -8.47
C SER A 93 1.37 -11.26 -7.12
N LYS A 94 0.33 -10.58 -6.62
CA LYS A 94 0.29 -9.81 -5.36
C LYS A 94 0.87 -10.59 -4.18
N SER A 95 0.33 -11.78 -3.89
CA SER A 95 0.75 -12.63 -2.76
C SER A 95 2.18 -13.17 -2.93
N TYR A 96 2.64 -13.40 -4.16
CA TYR A 96 4.02 -13.78 -4.45
C TYR A 96 4.99 -12.63 -4.15
N THR A 97 4.71 -11.43 -4.62
CA THR A 97 5.50 -10.22 -4.32
C THR A 97 5.55 -9.93 -2.82
N CYS A 98 4.42 -10.12 -2.13
CA CYS A 98 4.36 -10.04 -0.68
C CYS A 98 5.29 -11.06 -0.01
N ALA A 99 5.25 -12.33 -0.42
CA ALA A 99 6.10 -13.38 0.13
C ALA A 99 7.60 -13.07 -0.05
N ILE A 100 8.00 -12.50 -1.21
CA ILE A 100 9.37 -12.02 -1.45
C ILE A 100 9.73 -10.93 -0.45
N PHE A 101 8.87 -9.92 -0.28
CA PHE A 101 9.08 -8.83 0.67
C PHE A 101 9.31 -9.37 2.09
N LEU A 102 8.44 -10.27 2.56
CA LEU A 102 8.52 -10.85 3.90
C LEU A 102 9.86 -11.56 4.13
N CYS A 103 10.28 -12.40 3.18
CA CYS A 103 11.54 -13.13 3.25
C CYS A 103 12.75 -12.17 3.25
N ALA A 104 12.76 -11.20 2.35
CA ALA A 104 13.84 -10.22 2.25
C ALA A 104 13.99 -9.39 3.54
N ARG A 105 12.87 -8.93 4.11
CA ARG A 105 12.85 -8.21 5.38
C ARG A 105 13.32 -9.09 6.54
N ALA A 106 12.82 -10.32 6.63
CA ALA A 106 13.23 -11.26 7.66
C ALA A 106 14.74 -11.51 7.66
N ILE A 107 15.36 -11.58 6.48
CA ILE A 107 16.81 -11.81 6.35
C ILE A 107 17.61 -10.55 6.72
N LEU A 108 17.25 -9.39 6.14
CA LEU A 108 18.01 -8.15 6.32
C LEU A 108 17.88 -7.52 7.72
N TYR A 109 16.84 -7.88 8.45
CA TYR A 109 16.54 -7.32 9.77
C TYR A 109 16.43 -8.43 10.82
N PRO A 110 17.56 -8.86 11.40
CA PRO A 110 17.59 -9.97 12.37
C PRO A 110 16.63 -9.77 13.54
N GLY A 111 15.93 -10.83 13.93
CA GLY A 111 14.95 -10.80 15.01
C GLY A 111 13.64 -10.11 14.65
N GLN A 112 13.32 -9.96 13.36
CA GLN A 112 12.07 -9.39 12.90
C GLN A 112 10.91 -10.35 13.16
N LEU A 113 9.84 -9.84 13.78
CA LEU A 113 8.59 -10.55 13.96
C LEU A 113 7.61 -10.06 12.90
N ILE A 114 7.15 -10.95 12.03
CA ILE A 114 6.25 -10.61 10.92
C ILE A 114 4.98 -11.45 11.05
N LEU A 115 3.83 -10.78 11.06
CA LEU A 115 2.53 -11.44 11.05
C LEU A 115 1.85 -11.21 9.70
N VAL A 116 1.26 -12.27 9.17
CA VAL A 116 0.46 -12.25 7.95
C VAL A 116 -0.95 -12.68 8.28
N SER A 117 -1.89 -11.78 8.08
CA SER A 117 -3.32 -12.02 8.24
C SER A 117 -4.00 -12.04 6.87
N CYS A 118 -4.84 -13.05 6.64
CA CYS A 118 -5.78 -13.11 5.53
C CYS A 118 -7.19 -13.31 6.09
N THR A 119 -8.18 -13.33 5.22
CA THR A 119 -9.57 -13.58 5.59
C THR A 119 -9.75 -14.89 6.34
N THR A 120 -9.08 -15.95 5.85
CA THR A 120 -9.10 -17.27 6.49
C THR A 120 -7.70 -17.71 6.87
N LYS A 121 -7.61 -18.52 7.93
CA LYS A 121 -6.34 -19.10 8.36
C LYS A 121 -5.70 -19.96 7.25
N GLU A 122 -6.50 -20.63 6.43
CA GLU A 122 -6.01 -21.45 5.34
C GLU A 122 -5.39 -20.63 4.21
N GLN A 123 -5.93 -19.45 3.92
CA GLN A 123 -5.30 -18.52 2.95
C GLN A 123 -3.93 -18.02 3.44
N SER A 124 -3.82 -17.66 4.72
CA SER A 124 -2.53 -17.28 5.32
C SER A 124 -1.52 -18.43 5.29
N ARG A 125 -1.98 -19.67 5.55
CA ARG A 125 -1.16 -20.88 5.45
C ARG A 125 -0.69 -21.13 4.02
N THR A 126 -1.57 -20.94 3.04
CA THR A 126 -1.25 -21.12 1.62
C THR A 126 -0.13 -20.19 1.18
N LEU A 127 -0.11 -18.95 1.65
CA LEU A 127 1.00 -18.03 1.39
C LEU A 127 2.34 -18.61 1.88
N ILE A 128 2.38 -19.12 3.11
CA ILE A 128 3.61 -19.71 3.66
C ILE A 128 3.95 -21.03 2.95
N ARG A 129 2.99 -21.95 2.86
CA ARG A 129 3.23 -23.29 2.32
C ARG A 129 3.58 -23.27 0.83
N GLU A 130 2.76 -22.60 0.01
CA GLU A 130 2.92 -22.64 -1.43
C GLU A 130 3.90 -21.57 -1.92
N LYS A 131 3.77 -20.31 -1.48
CA LYS A 131 4.61 -19.24 -1.99
C LYS A 131 6.02 -19.27 -1.41
N ILE A 132 6.16 -19.38 -0.10
CA ILE A 132 7.51 -19.44 0.51
C ILE A 132 8.08 -20.86 0.41
N GLY A 133 7.36 -21.86 0.92
CA GLY A 133 7.87 -23.22 1.09
C GLY A 133 8.13 -23.97 -0.21
N LYS A 134 7.29 -23.77 -1.23
CA LYS A 134 7.46 -24.49 -2.51
C LYS A 134 8.06 -23.59 -3.59
N GLU A 135 7.46 -22.42 -3.84
CA GLU A 135 7.80 -21.60 -5.00
C GLU A 135 9.13 -20.86 -4.79
N LEU A 136 9.25 -20.04 -3.75
CA LEU A 136 10.45 -19.23 -3.49
C LEU A 136 11.66 -20.06 -3.11
N MET A 137 11.48 -21.09 -2.27
CA MET A 137 12.60 -21.97 -1.91
C MET A 137 13.12 -22.78 -3.10
N LYS A 138 12.28 -23.09 -4.09
CA LYS A 138 12.71 -23.74 -5.32
C LYS A 138 13.53 -22.79 -6.20
N GLN A 139 13.10 -21.54 -6.29
CA GLN A 139 13.74 -20.53 -7.13
C GLN A 139 15.03 -19.97 -6.53
N SER A 140 15.10 -19.84 -5.19
CA SER A 140 16.23 -19.22 -4.51
C SER A 140 16.97 -20.20 -3.57
N PRO A 141 18.14 -20.72 -4.00
CA PRO A 141 19.01 -21.50 -3.11
C PRO A 141 19.51 -20.70 -1.90
N MET A 142 19.68 -19.38 -2.07
CA MET A 142 20.13 -18.53 -0.95
C MET A 142 19.04 -18.39 0.10
N LEU A 143 17.77 -18.19 -0.30
CA LEU A 143 16.65 -18.20 0.65
C LEU A 143 16.58 -19.50 1.45
N ARG A 144 16.81 -20.63 0.80
CA ARG A 144 16.83 -21.94 1.45
C ARG A 144 17.89 -22.05 2.55
N ARG A 145 19.04 -21.37 2.37
CA ARG A 145 20.10 -21.32 3.39
C ARG A 145 19.75 -20.44 4.58
N GLU A 146 18.97 -19.40 4.36
CA GLU A 146 18.56 -18.47 5.42
C GLU A 146 17.43 -19.02 6.30
N ILE A 147 16.59 -19.88 5.76
CA ILE A 147 15.50 -20.53 6.50
C ILE A 147 16.06 -21.65 7.38
N ALA A 148 15.68 -21.65 8.66
CA ALA A 148 16.01 -22.70 9.61
C ALA A 148 14.98 -23.82 9.59
N ASP A 149 13.68 -23.46 9.58
CA ASP A 149 12.57 -24.41 9.62
C ASP A 149 11.29 -23.75 9.08
N ILE A 150 10.37 -24.59 8.56
CA ILE A 150 9.02 -24.21 8.17
C ILE A 150 8.03 -25.16 8.80
N LYS A 151 7.24 -24.66 9.74
CA LYS A 151 6.14 -25.43 10.34
C LYS A 151 4.83 -25.06 9.64
N VAL A 152 4.13 -26.08 9.17
CA VAL A 152 2.78 -25.95 8.59
C VAL A 152 1.85 -26.92 9.30
N GLY A 153 1.21 -26.44 10.34
CA GLY A 153 0.31 -27.26 11.18
C GLY A 153 -1.04 -26.60 11.41
N THR A 154 -1.96 -27.34 12.06
CA THR A 154 -3.28 -26.82 12.43
C THR A 154 -3.20 -25.68 13.43
N ASN A 155 -2.30 -25.73 14.38
CA ASN A 155 -2.16 -24.74 15.45
C ASN A 155 -1.20 -23.63 15.06
N GLU A 156 -0.09 -23.97 14.38
CA GLU A 156 0.96 -23.03 14.05
C GLU A 156 1.37 -23.18 12.58
N THR A 157 1.52 -22.05 11.89
CA THR A 157 2.11 -21.96 10.56
C THR A 157 3.12 -20.82 10.58
N CYS A 158 4.40 -21.17 10.56
CA CYS A 158 5.48 -20.24 10.78
C CYS A 158 6.73 -20.61 9.98
N VAL A 159 7.45 -19.60 9.48
CA VAL A 159 8.79 -19.72 8.92
C VAL A 159 9.78 -19.16 9.93
N TYR A 160 10.76 -19.95 10.29
CA TYR A 160 11.84 -19.57 11.19
C TYR A 160 13.13 -19.34 10.40
N PHE A 161 13.74 -18.18 10.60
CA PHE A 161 15.01 -17.82 9.97
C PHE A 161 16.17 -18.04 10.94
N ARG A 162 17.36 -18.38 10.41
CA ARG A 162 18.57 -18.61 11.22
C ARG A 162 19.02 -17.38 12.02
N ASN A 163 18.62 -16.18 11.60
CA ASN A 163 18.93 -14.93 12.28
C ASN A 163 17.92 -14.56 13.40
N GLY A 164 16.98 -15.48 13.71
CA GLY A 164 15.97 -15.32 14.75
C GLY A 164 14.70 -14.56 14.31
N SER A 165 14.58 -14.24 13.02
CA SER A 165 13.35 -13.66 12.47
C SER A 165 12.30 -14.74 12.25
N THR A 166 11.02 -14.35 12.30
CA THR A 166 9.88 -15.25 12.07
C THR A 166 8.83 -14.61 11.17
N ILE A 167 8.19 -15.43 10.34
CA ILE A 167 6.99 -15.06 9.58
C ILE A 167 5.89 -16.01 10.02
N GLN A 168 4.83 -15.50 10.63
CA GLN A 168 3.74 -16.32 11.16
C GLN A 168 2.42 -15.96 10.49
N ALA A 169 1.69 -16.98 10.04
CA ALA A 169 0.33 -16.85 9.53
C ALA A 169 -0.66 -16.82 10.71
N ILE A 170 -1.54 -15.83 10.68
CA ILE A 170 -2.60 -15.64 11.67
C ILE A 170 -3.96 -15.45 10.99
N ASN A 171 -5.03 -15.52 11.75
CA ASN A 171 -6.32 -15.00 11.38
C ASN A 171 -6.69 -13.82 12.30
N ALA A 172 -7.57 -12.95 11.81
CA ALA A 172 -8.08 -11.83 12.59
C ALA A 172 -9.17 -12.33 13.56
N SER A 173 -8.76 -12.84 14.73
CA SER A 173 -9.69 -13.36 15.75
C SER A 173 -9.23 -12.98 17.15
N GLU A 174 -10.17 -12.97 18.10
CA GLU A 174 -9.91 -12.71 19.53
C GLU A 174 -8.82 -13.62 20.12
N ASN A 175 -8.73 -14.86 19.65
CA ASN A 175 -7.74 -15.84 20.13
C ASN A 175 -6.29 -15.48 19.76
N THR A 176 -6.07 -14.52 18.87
CA THR A 176 -4.74 -14.04 18.49
C THR A 176 -4.27 -12.84 19.28
N ARG A 177 -5.10 -12.31 20.17
CA ARG A 177 -4.71 -11.20 21.08
C ARG A 177 -3.47 -11.56 21.87
N GLY A 178 -2.57 -10.61 22.04
CA GLY A 178 -1.29 -10.80 22.76
C GLY A 178 -0.08 -11.09 21.87
N LEU A 179 -0.26 -11.40 20.59
CA LEU A 179 0.86 -11.48 19.64
C LEU A 179 1.54 -10.12 19.46
N ARG A 180 2.79 -10.15 19.03
CA ARG A 180 3.57 -8.94 18.73
C ARG A 180 4.18 -9.07 17.35
N ALA A 181 4.25 -7.94 16.64
CA ALA A 181 4.83 -7.86 15.32
C ALA A 181 5.55 -6.53 15.09
N HIS A 182 6.57 -6.56 14.26
CA HIS A 182 7.22 -5.37 13.73
C HIS A 182 6.71 -5.04 12.33
N ILE A 183 6.16 -6.04 11.65
CA ILE A 183 5.47 -5.89 10.35
C ILE A 183 4.18 -6.68 10.42
N LEU A 184 3.09 -6.04 10.02
CA LEU A 184 1.78 -6.65 9.84
C LEU A 184 1.39 -6.55 8.38
N VAL A 185 1.16 -7.69 7.76
CA VAL A 185 0.61 -7.77 6.41
C VAL A 185 -0.82 -8.29 6.48
N ILE A 186 -1.70 -7.60 5.79
CA ILE A 186 -3.11 -7.94 5.70
C ILE A 186 -3.44 -8.16 4.22
N ASP A 187 -3.49 -9.42 3.81
CA ASP A 187 -3.88 -9.81 2.45
C ASP A 187 -5.39 -10.01 2.36
N GLU A 188 -5.98 -9.55 1.28
CA GLU A 188 -7.44 -9.46 1.06
C GLU A 188 -8.15 -8.70 2.20
N TYR A 189 -7.61 -7.54 2.59
CA TYR A 189 -8.12 -6.78 3.74
C TYR A 189 -9.61 -6.43 3.61
N ARG A 190 -10.13 -6.25 2.41
CA ARG A 190 -11.56 -6.00 2.15
C ARG A 190 -12.49 -7.08 2.72
N MET A 191 -11.98 -8.30 2.88
CA MET A 191 -12.76 -9.45 3.34
C MET A 191 -12.71 -9.66 4.85
N ILE A 192 -12.02 -8.81 5.61
CA ILE A 192 -11.96 -8.92 7.07
C ILE A 192 -13.34 -8.66 7.66
N GLN A 193 -13.84 -9.64 8.42
CA GLN A 193 -15.08 -9.50 9.16
C GLN A 193 -14.93 -8.46 10.28
N GLY A 194 -15.95 -7.61 10.45
CA GLY A 194 -15.91 -6.53 11.43
C GLY A 194 -15.12 -5.29 11.01
N GLY A 195 -14.50 -5.30 9.82
CA GLY A 195 -13.90 -4.11 9.20
C GLY A 195 -12.92 -3.36 10.10
N PHE A 196 -13.14 -2.06 10.29
CA PHE A 196 -12.30 -1.21 11.12
C PHE A 196 -12.24 -1.62 12.60
N ASP A 197 -13.32 -2.20 13.14
CA ASP A 197 -13.34 -2.64 14.53
C ASP A 197 -12.33 -3.76 14.75
N THR A 198 -12.33 -4.77 13.92
CA THR A 198 -11.35 -5.86 13.96
C THR A 198 -9.93 -5.35 13.67
N LEU A 199 -9.78 -4.46 12.70
CA LEU A 199 -8.49 -3.88 12.36
C LEU A 199 -7.89 -3.11 13.55
N ASN A 200 -8.66 -2.25 14.19
CA ASN A 200 -8.18 -1.37 15.25
C ASN A 200 -8.08 -2.07 16.61
N SER A 201 -9.00 -3.01 16.92
CA SER A 201 -9.05 -3.67 18.24
C SER A 201 -8.20 -4.94 18.33
N ILE A 202 -7.92 -5.61 17.21
CA ILE A 202 -7.20 -6.89 17.20
C ILE A 202 -5.87 -6.77 16.47
N LEU A 203 -5.87 -6.31 15.21
CA LEU A 203 -4.71 -6.40 14.32
C LEU A 203 -3.67 -5.30 14.58
N LYS A 204 -4.06 -4.03 14.58
CA LYS A 204 -3.11 -2.92 14.82
C LYS A 204 -2.39 -3.00 16.18
N PRO A 205 -3.01 -3.45 17.29
CA PRO A 205 -2.32 -3.62 18.57
C PRO A 205 -1.12 -4.58 18.54
N PHE A 206 -1.02 -5.50 17.58
CA PHE A 206 0.18 -6.34 17.41
C PHE A 206 1.44 -5.51 17.19
N LEU A 207 1.33 -4.34 16.60
CA LEU A 207 2.43 -3.43 16.32
C LEU A 207 2.89 -2.61 17.55
N ASN A 208 2.28 -2.78 18.72
CA ASN A 208 2.67 -2.10 19.94
C ASN A 208 3.93 -2.72 20.57
N CYS A 209 4.97 -2.91 19.77
CA CYS A 209 6.29 -3.36 20.22
C CYS A 209 7.35 -2.74 19.31
N VAL A 210 8.55 -2.60 19.79
CA VAL A 210 9.68 -2.06 19.02
C VAL A 210 10.72 -3.15 18.84
N ARG A 211 11.25 -3.27 17.62
CA ARG A 211 12.40 -4.16 17.37
C ARG A 211 13.65 -3.58 18.04
N ILE A 212 14.23 -4.33 18.96
CA ILE A 212 15.45 -3.93 19.65
C ILE A 212 16.63 -4.74 19.09
N PRO A 213 17.46 -4.16 18.22
CA PRO A 213 18.64 -4.83 17.71
C PRO A 213 19.64 -5.12 18.83
N LYS A 214 20.35 -6.24 18.75
CA LYS A 214 21.32 -6.66 19.80
C LYS A 214 22.37 -5.61 20.13
N PHE A 215 22.76 -4.77 19.17
CA PHE A 215 23.74 -3.70 19.42
C PHE A 215 23.21 -2.57 20.30
N LYS A 216 21.89 -2.40 20.43
CA LYS A 216 21.29 -1.42 21.35
C LYS A 216 21.30 -1.88 22.81
N ASN A 217 21.34 -3.19 23.03
CA ASN A 217 21.35 -3.76 24.39
C ASN A 217 22.72 -3.64 25.07
N ASN A 218 23.77 -3.26 24.33
CA ASN A 218 25.10 -3.05 24.90
C ASN A 218 25.24 -1.58 25.31
N GLU A 219 25.37 -1.33 26.62
CA GLU A 219 25.49 0.01 27.18
C GLU A 219 26.69 0.79 26.64
N ASN A 220 27.77 0.10 26.29
CA ASN A 220 28.99 0.67 25.72
C ASN A 220 28.94 0.82 24.20
N SER A 221 27.81 0.50 23.56
CA SER A 221 27.70 0.62 22.12
C SER A 221 27.56 2.08 21.69
N LYS A 222 28.41 2.51 20.75
CA LYS A 222 28.29 3.83 20.11
C LYS A 222 26.94 4.03 19.40
N TYR A 223 26.22 2.95 19.12
CA TYR A 223 24.91 2.94 18.46
C TYR A 223 23.72 2.88 19.44
N LYS A 224 23.94 3.03 20.75
CA LYS A 224 22.88 2.99 21.78
C LYS A 224 21.72 3.95 21.45
N ASN A 225 22.06 5.14 20.99
CA ASN A 225 21.09 6.20 20.67
C ASN A 225 20.63 6.18 19.19
N TYR A 226 20.95 5.13 18.44
CA TYR A 226 20.47 5.03 17.06
C TYR A 226 18.93 4.97 17.02
N PRO A 227 18.27 5.65 16.06
CA PRO A 227 16.82 5.64 15.96
C PRO A 227 16.27 4.22 15.93
N SER A 228 15.13 4.01 16.57
CA SER A 228 14.41 2.74 16.46
C SER A 228 13.73 2.69 15.11
N GLU A 229 13.71 1.49 14.52
CA GLU A 229 12.96 1.26 13.31
C GLU A 229 11.46 1.28 13.62
N GLU A 230 10.70 1.96 12.77
CA GLU A 230 9.25 2.00 12.86
C GLU A 230 8.61 0.70 12.36
N ASN A 231 7.53 0.31 13.03
CA ASN A 231 6.74 -0.83 12.61
C ASN A 231 5.95 -0.49 11.33
N LYS A 232 5.63 -1.50 10.53
CA LYS A 232 5.01 -1.30 9.22
C LYS A 232 3.70 -2.05 9.09
N THR A 233 2.76 -1.44 8.36
CA THR A 233 1.52 -2.09 7.97
C THR A 233 1.41 -2.13 6.44
N ILE A 234 1.08 -3.29 5.90
CA ILE A 234 0.93 -3.50 4.46
C ILE A 234 -0.45 -4.09 4.20
N TYR A 235 -1.24 -3.37 3.44
CA TYR A 235 -2.57 -3.79 3.01
C TYR A 235 -2.53 -4.17 1.54
N LEU A 236 -3.06 -5.35 1.23
CA LEU A 236 -3.17 -5.88 -0.13
C LEU A 236 -4.61 -6.34 -0.36
N SER A 237 -5.21 -5.94 -1.46
CA SER A 237 -6.55 -6.42 -1.85
C SER A 237 -6.82 -6.13 -3.33
N SER A 238 -7.90 -6.69 -3.86
CA SER A 238 -8.58 -6.12 -5.03
C SER A 238 -9.50 -4.98 -4.59
N ALA A 239 -9.99 -4.17 -5.54
CA ALA A 239 -10.98 -3.15 -5.27
C ALA A 239 -12.35 -3.77 -4.88
N TRP A 240 -13.23 -2.95 -4.34
CA TRP A 240 -14.57 -3.35 -3.91
C TRP A 240 -15.57 -2.20 -4.11
N LEU A 241 -16.70 -2.26 -3.41
CA LEU A 241 -17.71 -1.21 -3.44
C LEU A 241 -17.23 0.05 -2.72
N GLY A 242 -17.64 1.22 -3.21
CA GLY A 242 -17.24 2.51 -2.68
C GLY A 242 -17.93 2.93 -1.37
N ASP A 243 -18.95 2.22 -0.95
CA ASP A 243 -19.62 2.34 0.34
C ASP A 243 -19.05 1.38 1.42
N HIS A 244 -18.06 0.59 1.03
CA HIS A 244 -17.43 -0.39 1.91
C HIS A 244 -16.23 0.22 2.65
N TRP A 245 -16.04 -0.15 3.92
CA TRP A 245 -14.93 0.33 4.77
C TRP A 245 -13.53 0.23 4.16
N SER A 246 -13.34 -0.71 3.23
CA SER A 246 -12.06 -0.87 2.53
C SER A 246 -11.73 0.32 1.62
N TYR A 247 -12.76 1.01 1.11
CA TYR A 247 -12.59 2.24 0.36
C TYR A 247 -12.20 3.42 1.25
N ASP A 248 -12.75 3.48 2.47
CA ASP A 248 -12.37 4.51 3.44
C ASP A 248 -10.90 4.35 3.86
N LEU A 249 -10.43 3.11 4.08
CA LEU A 249 -9.03 2.82 4.36
C LEU A 249 -8.11 3.25 3.19
N TYR A 250 -8.54 2.98 1.96
CA TYR A 250 -7.83 3.43 0.76
C TYR A 250 -7.76 4.97 0.70
N ASN A 251 -8.87 5.65 0.97
CA ASN A 251 -8.92 7.11 0.99
C ASN A 251 -8.06 7.70 2.11
N GLU A 252 -8.04 7.10 3.30
CA GLU A 252 -7.13 7.51 4.38
C GLU A 252 -5.66 7.48 3.91
N HIS A 253 -5.24 6.41 3.24
CA HIS A 253 -3.89 6.31 2.69
C HIS A 253 -3.63 7.38 1.63
N ARG A 254 -4.60 7.61 0.74
CA ARG A 254 -4.48 8.63 -0.31
C ARG A 254 -4.34 10.04 0.27
N GLU A 255 -5.14 10.40 1.27
CA GLU A 255 -5.07 11.71 1.91
C GLU A 255 -3.74 11.93 2.62
N LYS A 256 -3.24 10.94 3.36
CA LYS A 256 -1.96 11.02 4.03
C LYS A 256 -0.79 11.09 3.05
N MET A 257 -0.84 10.30 1.98
CA MET A 257 0.13 10.37 0.88
C MET A 257 0.17 11.77 0.25
N LEU A 258 -0.99 12.38 -0.01
CA LEU A 258 -1.08 13.74 -0.58
C LEU A 258 -0.58 14.82 0.40
N LYS A 259 -0.63 14.57 1.71
CA LYS A 259 -0.04 15.44 2.74
C LYS A 259 1.48 15.25 2.87
N GLY A 260 2.08 14.32 2.14
CA GLY A 260 3.52 14.03 2.19
C GLY A 260 3.94 13.19 3.40
N GLU A 261 3.01 12.49 4.04
CA GLU A 261 3.33 11.51 5.09
C GLU A 261 3.88 10.22 4.46
N ASP A 262 4.58 9.39 5.25
CA ASP A 262 5.16 8.09 4.83
C ASP A 262 4.09 7.01 4.60
N TRP A 263 3.02 7.39 3.92
CA TRP A 263 1.91 6.53 3.54
C TRP A 263 1.81 6.47 2.02
N PHE A 264 1.46 5.29 1.51
CA PHE A 264 1.35 5.11 0.07
C PHE A 264 0.15 4.27 -0.32
N THR A 265 -0.50 4.62 -1.41
CA THR A 265 -1.52 3.81 -2.06
C THR A 265 -1.45 3.94 -3.58
N CYS A 266 -1.77 2.86 -4.26
CA CYS A 266 -1.96 2.86 -5.71
C CYS A 266 -2.85 1.72 -6.16
N ASN A 267 -3.40 1.89 -7.37
CA ASN A 267 -4.16 0.88 -8.08
C ASN A 267 -3.29 0.28 -9.18
N LEU A 268 -3.22 -1.03 -9.24
CA LEU A 268 -2.42 -1.79 -10.20
C LEU A 268 -3.35 -2.65 -11.06
N PRO A 269 -3.71 -2.19 -12.25
CA PRO A 269 -4.70 -2.85 -13.09
C PRO A 269 -4.11 -4.02 -13.90
N TYR A 270 -4.98 -4.85 -14.51
CA TYR A 270 -4.62 -6.06 -15.24
C TYR A 270 -3.72 -5.80 -16.46
N GLN A 271 -3.72 -4.58 -17.01
CA GLN A 271 -2.86 -4.20 -18.14
C GLN A 271 -1.38 -4.45 -17.81
N LEU A 272 -0.98 -4.29 -16.55
CA LEU A 272 0.38 -4.63 -16.11
C LEU A 272 0.64 -6.13 -16.23
N SER A 273 -0.33 -6.98 -15.86
CA SER A 273 -0.22 -8.43 -16.00
C SER A 273 -0.16 -8.83 -17.46
N ALA A 274 -0.96 -8.20 -18.31
CA ALA A 274 -0.97 -8.45 -19.75
C ALA A 274 0.35 -8.02 -20.41
N HIS A 275 0.85 -6.85 -20.07
CA HIS A 275 2.12 -6.32 -20.60
C HIS A 275 3.31 -7.24 -20.29
N HIS A 276 3.34 -7.82 -19.10
CA HIS A 276 4.40 -8.72 -18.68
C HIS A 276 4.15 -10.21 -18.98
N GLY A 277 3.08 -10.53 -19.71
CA GLY A 277 2.76 -11.90 -20.10
C GLY A 277 2.28 -12.79 -18.95
N LEU A 278 1.91 -12.21 -17.79
CA LEU A 278 1.31 -12.93 -16.67
C LEU A 278 -0.15 -13.30 -16.94
N LEU A 279 -0.80 -12.56 -17.83
CA LEU A 279 -2.16 -12.78 -18.28
C LEU A 279 -2.19 -12.72 -19.82
N THR A 280 -2.64 -13.79 -20.46
CA THR A 280 -2.70 -13.83 -21.92
C THR A 280 -3.87 -13.03 -22.47
N LYS A 281 -3.72 -12.48 -23.68
CA LYS A 281 -4.78 -11.73 -24.35
C LYS A 281 -6.07 -12.56 -24.50
N LYS A 282 -5.93 -13.81 -24.91
CA LYS A 282 -7.05 -14.75 -25.04
C LYS A 282 -7.79 -14.92 -23.71
N ARG A 283 -7.05 -15.05 -22.60
CA ARG A 283 -7.68 -15.18 -21.27
C ARG A 283 -8.46 -13.92 -20.85
N ILE A 284 -7.98 -12.74 -21.24
CA ILE A 284 -8.71 -11.48 -20.99
C ILE A 284 -9.99 -11.46 -21.81
N GLU A 285 -9.92 -11.81 -23.10
CA GLU A 285 -11.08 -11.91 -23.99
C GLU A 285 -12.12 -12.90 -23.46
N ASP A 286 -11.68 -14.07 -22.98
CA ASP A 286 -12.56 -15.08 -22.37
C ASP A 286 -13.25 -14.54 -21.10
N ILE A 287 -12.55 -13.75 -20.28
CA ILE A 287 -13.11 -13.17 -19.04
C ILE A 287 -14.15 -12.10 -19.39
N VAL A 288 -13.83 -11.20 -20.32
CA VAL A 288 -14.74 -10.12 -20.75
C VAL A 288 -15.99 -10.66 -21.44
N SER A 289 -15.85 -11.71 -22.25
CA SER A 289 -16.98 -12.34 -22.95
C SER A 289 -17.81 -13.28 -22.07
N SER A 290 -17.41 -13.52 -20.85
CA SER A 290 -18.12 -14.42 -19.93
C SER A 290 -19.44 -13.80 -19.47
N GLU A 291 -20.56 -14.48 -19.69
CA GLU A 291 -21.91 -14.05 -19.27
C GLU A 291 -22.03 -13.82 -17.75
N ASN A 292 -21.15 -14.44 -16.97
CA ASN A 292 -21.14 -14.32 -15.51
C ASN A 292 -20.27 -13.15 -14.99
N MET A 293 -19.60 -12.41 -15.86
CA MET A 293 -18.75 -11.27 -15.50
C MET A 293 -19.50 -9.98 -15.78
N SER A 294 -20.02 -9.32 -14.74
CA SER A 294 -20.58 -7.98 -14.87
C SER A 294 -19.46 -6.95 -15.05
N ASP A 295 -19.75 -5.81 -15.71
CA ASP A 295 -18.84 -4.68 -15.84
C ASP A 295 -18.33 -4.22 -14.48
N MET A 296 -19.18 -4.21 -13.46
CA MET A 296 -18.83 -3.89 -12.09
C MET A 296 -17.79 -4.87 -11.54
N SER A 297 -18.01 -6.17 -11.70
CA SER A 297 -17.07 -7.20 -11.23
C SER A 297 -15.74 -7.12 -11.97
N PHE A 298 -15.78 -6.85 -13.28
CA PHE A 298 -14.57 -6.67 -14.08
C PHE A 298 -13.78 -5.45 -13.61
N SER A 299 -14.43 -4.30 -13.42
CA SER A 299 -13.79 -3.09 -12.92
C SER A 299 -13.12 -3.30 -11.55
N MET A 300 -13.79 -3.96 -10.61
CA MET A 300 -13.24 -4.21 -9.28
C MET A 300 -12.09 -5.22 -9.28
N GLU A 301 -12.24 -6.33 -10.00
CA GLU A 301 -11.31 -7.46 -9.91
C GLU A 301 -10.13 -7.36 -10.90
N PHE A 302 -10.32 -6.66 -12.03
CA PHE A 302 -9.30 -6.56 -13.07
C PHE A 302 -8.79 -5.15 -13.31
N GLU A 303 -9.64 -4.12 -13.27
CA GLU A 303 -9.19 -2.75 -13.44
C GLU A 303 -8.70 -2.11 -12.13
N ALA A 304 -8.88 -2.81 -11.01
CA ALA A 304 -8.53 -2.34 -9.67
C ALA A 304 -9.22 -1.01 -9.31
N LEU A 305 -10.46 -0.82 -9.74
CA LEU A 305 -11.25 0.38 -9.50
C LEU A 305 -12.36 0.12 -8.49
N PHE A 306 -12.50 0.99 -7.51
CA PHE A 306 -13.63 0.96 -6.59
C PHE A 306 -14.89 1.40 -7.30
N TYR A 307 -15.93 0.61 -7.18
CA TYR A 307 -17.21 0.85 -7.83
C TYR A 307 -18.18 1.53 -6.87
N LYS A 308 -18.65 2.72 -7.21
CA LYS A 308 -19.46 3.55 -6.32
C LYS A 308 -20.96 3.29 -6.36
N THR A 309 -21.41 2.49 -7.32
CA THR A 309 -22.85 2.17 -7.50
C THR A 309 -23.10 0.69 -7.37
N ASN A 310 -24.16 0.31 -6.66
CA ASN A 310 -24.61 -1.07 -6.60
C ASN A 310 -25.37 -1.44 -7.88
N ASP A 311 -25.37 -2.74 -8.24
CA ASP A 311 -26.22 -3.26 -9.35
C ASP A 311 -27.72 -2.99 -9.13
N HIS A 312 -28.10 -2.72 -7.87
CA HIS A 312 -29.44 -2.29 -7.47
C HIS A 312 -29.68 -0.79 -7.60
N SER A 313 -28.69 0.00 -8.02
CA SER A 313 -28.89 1.43 -8.26
C SER A 313 -29.84 1.63 -9.42
N PHE A 314 -30.92 2.38 -9.18
CA PHE A 314 -31.91 2.72 -10.21
C PHE A 314 -31.25 3.47 -11.38
N PHE A 315 -30.28 4.33 -11.08
CA PHE A 315 -29.50 5.05 -12.07
C PHE A 315 -28.08 4.48 -12.14
N LYS A 316 -27.66 4.02 -13.30
CA LYS A 316 -26.28 3.59 -13.56
C LYS A 316 -25.43 4.76 -14.05
N PRO A 317 -24.13 4.84 -13.70
CA PRO A 317 -23.24 5.88 -14.24
C PRO A 317 -23.18 5.90 -15.76
N SER A 318 -23.27 4.73 -16.41
CA SER A 318 -23.35 4.59 -17.87
C SER A 318 -24.52 5.35 -18.49
N ASP A 319 -25.61 5.47 -17.76
CA ASP A 319 -26.84 6.12 -18.24
C ASP A 319 -26.79 7.65 -18.01
N ILE A 320 -26.09 8.07 -16.93
CA ILE A 320 -26.02 9.47 -16.52
C ILE A 320 -24.84 10.21 -17.21
N LEU A 321 -23.67 9.57 -17.31
CA LEU A 321 -22.45 10.20 -17.85
C LEU A 321 -22.61 10.76 -19.28
N PRO A 322 -23.27 10.07 -20.22
CA PRO A 322 -23.52 10.61 -21.56
C PRO A 322 -24.43 11.83 -21.56
N LEU A 323 -25.28 11.97 -20.52
CA LEU A 323 -26.18 13.13 -20.37
C LEU A 323 -25.50 14.35 -19.76
N ARG A 324 -24.28 14.22 -19.25
CA ARG A 324 -23.47 15.34 -18.75
C ARG A 324 -22.83 16.12 -19.89
N THR A 325 -23.63 16.94 -20.54
CA THR A 325 -23.20 17.75 -21.70
C THR A 325 -22.77 19.16 -21.31
N LEU A 326 -22.95 19.55 -20.06
CA LEU A 326 -22.55 20.87 -19.57
C LEU A 326 -21.08 20.85 -19.16
N GLU A 327 -20.25 21.69 -19.79
CA GLU A 327 -18.82 21.79 -19.51
C GLU A 327 -18.53 22.53 -18.19
N ASN A 328 -19.42 23.42 -17.77
CA ASN A 328 -19.24 24.23 -16.56
C ASN A 328 -20.36 23.97 -15.56
N ALA A 329 -19.97 23.75 -14.30
CA ALA A 329 -20.92 23.67 -13.20
C ALA A 329 -21.54 25.07 -12.94
N TRP A 330 -22.84 25.09 -12.65
CA TRP A 330 -23.49 26.30 -12.18
C TRP A 330 -23.31 26.42 -10.67
N TYR A 331 -22.80 27.55 -10.26
CA TYR A 331 -22.78 27.94 -8.86
C TYR A 331 -23.79 29.07 -8.64
N PRO A 332 -24.71 28.97 -7.67
CA PRO A 332 -25.61 30.05 -7.34
C PRO A 332 -24.76 31.25 -6.91
N PRO A 333 -25.17 32.49 -7.31
CA PRO A 333 -24.48 33.68 -6.86
C PRO A 333 -24.55 33.78 -5.33
N THR A 334 -23.51 34.36 -4.73
CA THR A 334 -23.54 34.71 -3.31
C THR A 334 -24.67 35.72 -3.04
N THR A 335 -25.11 35.83 -1.78
CA THR A 335 -26.15 36.78 -1.40
C THR A 335 -25.79 38.22 -1.80
N GLU A 336 -24.53 38.61 -1.69
CA GLU A 336 -24.01 39.92 -2.08
C GLU A 336 -24.06 40.12 -3.58
N GLU A 337 -23.61 39.16 -4.36
CA GLU A 337 -23.70 39.18 -5.83
C GLU A 337 -25.16 39.22 -6.30
N PHE A 338 -26.06 38.50 -5.66
CA PHE A 338 -27.48 38.51 -5.98
C PHE A 338 -28.12 39.88 -5.69
N ILE A 339 -27.80 40.47 -4.54
CA ILE A 339 -28.29 41.81 -4.16
C ILE A 339 -27.73 42.88 -5.11
N MET A 340 -26.44 42.79 -5.46
CA MET A 340 -25.82 43.71 -6.41
C MET A 340 -26.31 43.55 -7.85
N SER A 341 -26.71 42.33 -8.23
CA SER A 341 -27.21 42.05 -9.60
C SER A 341 -28.63 42.54 -9.86
N LYS A 342 -29.42 42.90 -8.83
CA LYS A 342 -30.81 43.37 -8.96
C LYS A 342 -30.98 44.58 -9.90
N ASN A 343 -29.90 45.30 -10.19
CA ASN A 343 -29.94 46.50 -11.02
C ASN A 343 -29.09 46.43 -12.29
N LYS A 344 -28.55 45.27 -12.70
CA LYS A 344 -27.58 45.27 -13.81
C LYS A 344 -27.87 44.21 -14.87
N ASP A 345 -27.83 44.73 -16.07
CA ASP A 345 -27.58 44.15 -17.37
C ASP A 345 -28.06 42.69 -17.62
N LYS A 346 -29.21 42.58 -18.23
CA LYS A 346 -29.79 41.31 -18.71
C LYS A 346 -28.87 40.53 -19.68
N SER A 347 -27.82 41.16 -20.18
CA SER A 347 -26.84 40.57 -21.11
C SER A 347 -25.89 39.59 -20.42
N LYS A 348 -25.74 39.63 -19.10
CA LYS A 348 -24.89 38.78 -18.28
C LYS A 348 -25.62 37.61 -17.62
N ARG A 349 -26.82 37.28 -18.10
CA ARG A 349 -27.49 36.05 -17.63
C ARG A 349 -26.67 34.82 -18.06
N PRO A 350 -26.37 33.94 -17.11
CA PRO A 350 -25.70 32.70 -17.45
C PRO A 350 -26.46 31.97 -18.57
N TYR A 351 -25.72 31.31 -19.46
CA TYR A 351 -26.29 30.68 -20.66
C TYR A 351 -27.33 29.58 -20.35
N TYR A 352 -27.34 29.03 -19.16
CA TYR A 352 -28.32 28.04 -18.69
C TYR A 352 -29.70 28.69 -18.40
N LEU A 353 -29.81 30.00 -18.32
CA LEU A 353 -31.08 30.73 -18.27
C LEU A 353 -31.61 31.05 -19.67
N LYS A 354 -31.18 30.36 -20.71
CA LYS A 354 -31.71 30.46 -22.05
C LYS A 354 -33.25 30.32 -22.03
N PRO A 355 -33.97 31.03 -22.90
CA PRO A 355 -35.41 30.85 -23.04
C PRO A 355 -35.79 29.39 -23.24
N ILE A 356 -36.95 28.99 -22.72
CA ILE A 356 -37.51 27.67 -22.96
C ILE A 356 -37.75 27.52 -24.47
N VAL A 357 -37.26 26.45 -25.03
CA VAL A 357 -37.53 26.05 -26.42
C VAL A 357 -38.83 25.27 -26.44
N ILE A 358 -39.55 25.28 -27.54
CA ILE A 358 -40.75 24.46 -27.73
C ILE A 358 -40.37 23.00 -27.45
N ASP A 359 -41.17 22.29 -26.63
CA ASP A 359 -40.96 20.93 -26.18
C ASP A 359 -39.82 20.69 -25.16
N GLU A 360 -39.23 21.73 -24.58
CA GLU A 360 -38.27 21.61 -23.50
C GLU A 360 -38.98 21.44 -22.15
N MET A 361 -38.68 20.35 -21.43
CA MET A 361 -39.12 20.14 -20.05
C MET A 361 -37.98 20.53 -19.09
N ARG A 362 -38.29 21.40 -18.14
CA ARG A 362 -37.36 21.75 -17.05
C ARG A 362 -37.90 21.24 -15.74
N VAL A 363 -37.09 20.46 -15.05
CA VAL A 363 -37.45 19.86 -13.77
C VAL A 363 -36.51 20.36 -12.70
N LEU A 364 -37.08 20.90 -11.60
CA LEU A 364 -36.35 21.23 -10.40
C LEU A 364 -36.63 20.13 -9.35
N SER A 365 -35.63 19.39 -8.99
CA SER A 365 -35.68 18.46 -7.86
C SER A 365 -35.08 19.11 -6.63
N CYS A 366 -35.79 19.02 -5.51
CA CYS A 366 -35.36 19.57 -4.22
C CYS A 366 -35.30 18.45 -3.20
N ASP A 367 -34.12 18.21 -2.63
CA ASP A 367 -33.95 17.41 -1.43
C ASP A 367 -33.63 18.34 -0.27
N ILE A 368 -34.58 18.48 0.67
CA ILE A 368 -34.50 19.47 1.73
C ILE A 368 -34.10 18.78 3.03
N ALA A 369 -32.94 19.13 3.54
CA ALA A 369 -32.52 18.73 4.89
C ALA A 369 -33.31 19.53 5.94
N LEU A 370 -34.16 18.86 6.72
CA LEU A 370 -35.04 19.47 7.71
C LEU A 370 -34.54 19.33 9.16
N MET A 371 -33.44 18.62 9.41
CA MET A 371 -32.99 18.35 10.78
C MET A 371 -31.51 18.75 10.97
N ASP A 372 -31.28 19.47 12.07
CA ASP A 372 -29.93 19.63 12.62
C ASP A 372 -29.44 18.31 13.21
N SER A 373 -28.21 17.90 12.86
CA SER A 373 -27.60 16.76 13.53
C SER A 373 -27.34 17.10 15.00
N LYS A 374 -27.89 16.35 15.90
CA LYS A 374 -27.70 16.52 17.36
C LYS A 374 -26.23 16.44 17.84
N ASN A 375 -25.30 16.08 16.96
CA ASN A 375 -23.89 15.86 17.29
C ASN A 375 -22.91 16.82 16.57
N GLY A 376 -23.37 17.88 15.94
CA GLY A 376 -22.51 18.94 15.38
C GLY A 376 -21.54 18.52 14.26
N LYS A 377 -21.68 17.29 13.72
CA LYS A 377 -20.88 16.80 12.61
C LYS A 377 -21.78 16.52 11.41
N ASN A 378 -21.60 17.32 10.38
CA ASN A 378 -22.21 17.20 9.06
C ASN A 378 -23.74 17.23 9.06
N ASN A 379 -24.31 18.44 8.96
CA ASN A 379 -25.69 18.57 8.54
C ASN A 379 -25.82 18.06 7.12
N ASP A 380 -26.90 17.32 6.84
CA ASP A 380 -27.29 17.06 5.47
C ASP A 380 -27.56 18.40 4.79
N ASN A 381 -26.97 18.61 3.62
CA ASN A 381 -27.20 19.82 2.85
C ASN A 381 -28.43 19.67 1.99
N ALA A 382 -29.28 20.72 1.96
CA ALA A 382 -30.35 20.77 0.99
C ALA A 382 -29.74 20.81 -0.43
N ILE A 383 -30.16 19.89 -1.28
CA ILE A 383 -29.67 19.77 -2.66
C ILE A 383 -30.79 20.17 -3.62
N PHE A 384 -30.49 21.13 -4.49
CA PHE A 384 -31.35 21.51 -5.58
C PHE A 384 -30.72 21.06 -6.89
N THR A 385 -31.39 20.18 -7.61
CA THR A 385 -30.89 19.70 -8.91
C THR A 385 -31.82 20.19 -10.01
N PHE A 386 -31.27 20.86 -10.98
CA PHE A 386 -31.99 21.39 -12.12
C PHE A 386 -31.68 20.54 -13.35
N PHE A 387 -32.74 20.02 -13.97
CA PHE A 387 -32.67 19.25 -15.20
C PHE A 387 -33.30 20.06 -16.35
N ARG A 388 -32.68 19.97 -17.51
CA ARG A 388 -33.15 20.58 -18.74
C ARG A 388 -33.36 19.52 -19.82
#